data_76618fe28a5f6b5e87a5e727ad06341c
#
_entry.id   76618fe28a5f6b5e87a5e727ad06341c
#
_cell.length_a   1.000
_cell.length_b   1.000
_cell.length_c   1.000
_cell.angle_alpha   90.00
_cell.angle_beta   90.00
_cell.angle_gamma   90.00
#
_symmetry.space_group_name_H-M   'P 1'
#
loop_
_entity.id
_entity.type
_entity.pdbx_description
1 polymer ?
#
loop_
_entity_poly.entity_id
_entity_poly.type
_entity_poly.pdbx_seq_one_letter_code
_entity_poly.pdbx_strand_id
1 'polypeptide(L)'
;MSRGKRPKWMIEIAIERMNILFERAEMEFERHPERSNRYVVLAKKLSTKYNTRIPDKWARRYCKRCNKFLYPGHNATVRLVNEEVNILCGECGHVMKIPYHKEKKNKRRARYESIKKRNDE
;
A
#
# COMPACT_ATOMS: atom_id res chain seq x y z
N MET A 1 -17.66 -22.04 -16.41
CA MET A 1 -16.30 -22.63 -16.38
C MET A 1 -15.41 -21.84 -15.47
N SER A 2 -14.79 -22.51 -14.52
CA SER A 2 -13.78 -21.87 -13.67
C SER A 2 -12.52 -21.62 -14.48
N ARG A 3 -12.01 -20.39 -14.42
CA ARG A 3 -10.71 -20.08 -15.01
C ARG A 3 -9.64 -20.77 -14.18
N GLY A 4 -8.78 -21.57 -14.82
CA GLY A 4 -7.67 -22.21 -14.14
C GLY A 4 -6.76 -21.20 -13.43
N LYS A 5 -6.09 -21.66 -12.38
CA LYS A 5 -5.10 -20.83 -11.68
C LYS A 5 -3.94 -20.50 -12.63
N ARG A 6 -3.53 -19.25 -12.65
CA ARG A 6 -2.34 -18.86 -13.40
C ARG A 6 -1.08 -19.43 -12.75
N PRO A 7 -0.06 -19.78 -13.55
CA PRO A 7 1.20 -20.27 -13.01
C PRO A 7 1.85 -19.27 -12.06
N LYS A 8 2.52 -19.78 -11.04
CA LYS A 8 3.18 -18.96 -10.03
C LYS A 8 4.21 -17.98 -10.63
N TRP A 9 4.98 -18.44 -11.62
CA TRP A 9 5.98 -17.59 -12.28
C TRP A 9 5.35 -16.38 -12.97
N MET A 10 4.15 -16.53 -13.52
CA MET A 10 3.42 -15.45 -14.19
C MET A 10 2.96 -14.39 -13.17
N ILE A 11 2.48 -14.82 -12.01
CA ILE A 11 2.08 -13.94 -10.90
C ILE A 11 3.29 -13.19 -10.36
N GLU A 12 4.43 -13.85 -10.20
CA GLU A 12 5.68 -13.24 -9.72
C GLU A 12 6.16 -12.13 -10.67
N ILE A 13 6.08 -12.36 -11.98
CA ILE A 13 6.41 -11.33 -12.97
C ILE A 13 5.47 -10.13 -12.88
N ALA A 14 4.17 -10.39 -12.70
CA ALA A 14 3.18 -9.32 -12.54
C ALA A 14 3.47 -8.46 -11.30
N ILE A 15 3.78 -9.09 -10.18
CA ILE A 15 4.14 -8.38 -8.93
C ILE A 15 5.40 -7.55 -9.13
N GLU A 16 6.43 -8.09 -9.77
CA GLU A 16 7.66 -7.38 -10.07
C GLU A 16 7.39 -6.14 -10.92
N ARG A 17 6.58 -6.27 -11.96
CA ARG A 17 6.20 -5.13 -12.82
C ARG A 17 5.42 -4.06 -12.07
N MET A 18 4.50 -4.46 -11.17
CA MET A 18 3.78 -3.52 -10.33
C MET A 18 4.72 -2.76 -9.39
N ASN A 19 5.69 -3.44 -8.79
CA ASN A 19 6.70 -2.80 -7.95
C ASN A 19 7.50 -1.76 -8.75
N ILE A 20 7.94 -2.09 -9.95
CA ILE A 20 8.69 -1.17 -10.82
C ILE A 20 7.85 0.06 -11.16
N LEU A 21 6.58 -0.13 -11.51
CA LEU A 21 5.67 0.99 -11.84
C LEU A 21 5.49 1.95 -10.66
N PHE A 22 5.28 1.42 -9.46
CA PHE A 22 5.13 2.26 -8.26
C PHE A 22 6.43 2.95 -7.86
N GLU A 23 7.57 2.28 -7.99
CA GLU A 23 8.88 2.90 -7.73
C GLU A 23 9.12 4.08 -8.66
N ARG A 24 8.82 3.92 -9.94
CA ARG A 24 8.91 5.00 -10.92
C ARG A 24 7.91 6.12 -10.63
N ALA A 25 6.70 5.77 -10.21
CA ALA A 25 5.70 6.76 -9.82
C ALA A 25 6.21 7.64 -8.67
N GLU A 26 6.84 7.04 -7.67
CA GLU A 26 7.44 7.77 -6.55
C GLU A 26 8.58 8.68 -7.00
N MET A 27 9.45 8.19 -7.88
CA MET A 27 10.60 8.96 -8.38
C MET A 27 10.21 10.14 -9.26
N GLU A 28 9.17 9.99 -10.07
CA GLU A 28 8.76 11.02 -11.04
C GLU A 28 7.67 11.98 -10.53
N PHE A 29 7.11 11.73 -9.35
CA PHE A 29 5.97 12.50 -8.86
C PHE A 29 6.22 14.00 -8.77
N GLU A 30 7.38 14.41 -8.29
CA GLU A 30 7.72 15.84 -8.13
C GLU A 30 7.82 16.58 -9.47
N ARG A 31 8.32 15.89 -10.50
CA ARG A 31 8.51 16.49 -11.82
C ARG A 31 7.31 16.31 -12.74
N HIS A 32 6.73 15.11 -12.72
CA HIS A 32 5.67 14.72 -13.63
C HIS A 32 4.59 13.91 -12.90
N PRO A 33 3.73 14.56 -12.08
CA PRO A 33 2.69 13.85 -11.34
C PRO A 33 1.70 13.11 -12.25
N GLU A 34 1.46 13.60 -13.45
CA GLU A 34 0.60 12.93 -14.43
C GLU A 34 1.14 11.57 -14.86
N ARG A 35 2.46 11.42 -14.94
CA ARG A 35 3.10 10.12 -15.23
C ARG A 35 2.91 9.16 -14.08
N SER A 36 3.06 9.63 -12.85
CA SER A 36 2.84 8.82 -11.65
C SER A 36 1.41 8.28 -11.62
N ASN A 37 0.44 9.12 -11.93
CA ASN A 37 -0.97 8.70 -12.02
C ASN A 37 -1.18 7.64 -13.10
N ARG A 38 -0.52 7.78 -14.24
CA ARG A 38 -0.57 6.80 -15.32
C ARG A 38 0.02 5.46 -14.90
N TYR A 39 1.13 5.46 -14.19
CA TYR A 39 1.76 4.23 -13.66
C TYR A 39 0.83 3.49 -12.69
N VAL A 40 0.10 4.21 -11.84
CA VAL A 40 -0.90 3.60 -10.95
C VAL A 40 -2.00 2.90 -11.77
N VAL A 41 -2.52 3.54 -12.80
CA VAL A 41 -3.54 2.95 -13.67
C VAL A 41 -3.02 1.67 -14.34
N LEU A 42 -1.77 1.69 -14.83
CA LEU A 42 -1.14 0.52 -15.44
C LEU A 42 -0.96 -0.62 -14.44
N ALA A 43 -0.53 -0.30 -13.21
CA ALA A 43 -0.38 -1.30 -12.15
C ALA A 43 -1.73 -1.94 -11.78
N LYS A 44 -2.79 -1.16 -11.70
CA LYS A 44 -4.14 -1.67 -11.45
C LYS A 44 -4.63 -2.58 -12.57
N LYS A 45 -4.33 -2.26 -13.81
CA LYS A 45 -4.63 -3.14 -14.95
C LYS A 45 -3.92 -4.47 -14.86
N LEU A 46 -2.65 -4.47 -14.45
CA LEU A 46 -1.89 -5.71 -14.22
C LEU A 46 -2.50 -6.54 -13.09
N SER A 47 -2.88 -5.90 -12.00
CA SER A 47 -3.54 -6.55 -10.87
C SER A 47 -4.83 -7.26 -11.31
N THR A 48 -5.65 -6.61 -12.10
CA THR A 48 -6.89 -7.18 -12.63
C THR A 48 -6.62 -8.30 -13.63
N LYS A 49 -5.69 -8.08 -14.56
CA LYS A 49 -5.36 -9.06 -15.61
C LYS A 49 -4.85 -10.38 -15.06
N TYR A 50 -3.97 -10.33 -14.07
CA TYR A 50 -3.36 -11.52 -13.46
C TYR A 50 -4.04 -11.98 -12.17
N ASN A 51 -5.13 -11.30 -11.78
CA ASN A 51 -5.89 -11.60 -10.56
C ASN A 51 -4.98 -11.74 -9.33
N THR A 52 -4.10 -10.79 -9.16
CA THR A 52 -3.18 -10.71 -8.03
C THR A 52 -3.27 -9.34 -7.37
N ARG A 53 -3.09 -9.28 -6.07
CA ARG A 53 -3.18 -8.02 -5.32
C ARG A 53 -1.97 -7.13 -5.58
N ILE A 54 -2.19 -5.83 -5.55
CA ILE A 54 -1.10 -4.87 -5.49
C ILE A 54 -0.35 -5.10 -4.17
N PRO A 55 1.01 -5.15 -4.19
CA PRO A 55 1.79 -5.38 -2.98
C PRO A 55 1.42 -4.40 -1.86
N ASP A 56 1.38 -4.88 -0.62
CA ASP A 56 0.97 -4.08 0.55
C ASP A 56 1.79 -2.81 0.73
N LYS A 57 3.05 -2.84 0.33
CA LYS A 57 3.93 -1.67 0.32
C LYS A 57 3.34 -0.49 -0.46
N TRP A 58 2.62 -0.76 -1.54
CA TRP A 58 2.07 0.23 -2.45
C TRP A 58 0.55 0.41 -2.34
N ALA A 59 -0.14 -0.51 -1.67
CA ALA A 59 -1.60 -0.50 -1.58
C ALA A 59 -2.15 0.80 -0.96
N ARG A 60 -1.35 1.48 -0.15
CA ARG A 60 -1.71 2.73 0.52
C ARG A 60 -1.11 3.98 -0.14
N ARG A 61 -0.43 3.80 -1.27
CA ARG A 61 0.25 4.88 -1.99
C ARG A 61 -0.56 5.39 -3.19
N TYR A 62 -1.79 4.95 -3.32
CA TYR A 62 -2.71 5.46 -4.34
C TYR A 62 -4.12 5.57 -3.78
N CYS A 63 -4.92 6.51 -4.32
CA CYS A 63 -6.31 6.67 -3.92
C CYS A 63 -7.18 5.63 -4.61
N LYS A 64 -7.93 4.86 -3.84
CA LYS A 64 -8.81 3.82 -4.38
C LYS A 64 -9.99 4.40 -5.16
N ARG A 65 -10.34 5.65 -4.92
CA ARG A 65 -11.46 6.32 -5.59
C ARG A 65 -11.05 7.01 -6.89
N CYS A 66 -10.01 7.85 -6.87
CA CYS A 66 -9.58 8.61 -8.04
C CYS A 66 -8.39 8.01 -8.78
N ASN A 67 -7.77 6.99 -8.22
CA ASN A 67 -6.61 6.26 -8.79
C ASN A 67 -5.36 7.12 -9.01
N LYS A 68 -5.24 8.23 -8.28
CA LYS A 68 -4.04 9.07 -8.35
C LYS A 68 -3.01 8.59 -7.33
N PHE A 69 -1.75 8.72 -7.69
CA PHE A 69 -0.65 8.39 -6.79
C PHE A 69 -0.67 9.35 -5.59
N LEU A 70 -0.55 8.80 -4.39
CA LEU A 70 -0.53 9.59 -3.15
C LEU A 70 0.90 9.74 -2.66
N TYR A 71 1.39 10.97 -2.66
CA TYR A 71 2.70 11.31 -2.11
C TYR A 71 2.47 12.08 -0.81
N PRO A 72 2.73 11.47 0.37
CA PRO A 72 2.49 12.13 1.65
C PRO A 72 3.24 13.46 1.77
N GLY A 73 2.54 14.50 2.19
CA GLY A 73 3.09 15.84 2.29
C GLY A 73 2.89 16.71 1.06
N HIS A 74 2.48 16.14 -0.08
CA HIS A 74 2.17 16.89 -1.31
C HIS A 74 0.67 16.85 -1.61
N ASN A 75 0.15 15.70 -2.04
CA ASN A 75 -1.25 15.55 -2.37
C ASN A 75 -2.00 14.61 -1.40
N ALA A 76 -1.36 14.17 -0.35
CA ALA A 76 -1.97 13.32 0.66
C ALA A 76 -1.58 13.77 2.05
N THR A 77 -2.54 13.75 2.96
CA THR A 77 -2.32 14.05 4.37
C THR A 77 -2.50 12.78 5.19
N VAL A 78 -1.50 12.44 5.99
CA VAL A 78 -1.52 11.27 6.87
C VAL A 78 -1.66 11.73 8.31
N ARG A 79 -2.69 11.26 9.01
CA ARG A 79 -2.94 11.58 10.41
C ARG A 79 -3.26 10.33 11.22
N LEU A 80 -2.86 10.33 12.49
CA LEU A 80 -3.21 9.29 13.44
C LEU A 80 -4.39 9.78 14.29
N VAL A 81 -5.53 9.12 14.18
CA VAL A 81 -6.75 9.47 14.93
C VAL A 81 -7.41 8.18 15.43
N ASN A 82 -7.69 8.12 16.74
CA ASN A 82 -8.41 6.99 17.35
C ASN A 82 -7.83 5.61 16.99
N GLU A 83 -6.50 5.48 17.06
CA GLU A 83 -5.77 4.25 16.74
C GLU A 83 -5.94 3.80 15.28
N GLU A 84 -6.27 4.74 14.38
CA GLU A 84 -6.35 4.53 12.95
C GLU A 84 -5.41 5.48 12.23
N VAL A 85 -4.82 5.00 11.14
CA VAL A 85 -4.07 5.85 10.21
C VAL A 85 -5.06 6.36 9.16
N ASN A 86 -5.30 7.66 9.13
CA ASN A 86 -6.17 8.28 8.14
C ASN A 86 -5.33 8.92 7.05
N ILE A 87 -5.54 8.48 5.81
CA ILE A 87 -4.88 9.03 4.64
C ILE A 87 -5.92 9.78 3.82
N LEU A 88 -5.81 11.11 3.80
CA LEU A 88 -6.70 11.98 3.04
C LEU A 88 -6.12 12.27 1.67
N CYS A 89 -6.87 11.96 0.61
CA CYS A 89 -6.51 12.34 -0.74
C CYS A 89 -6.84 13.82 -0.96
N GLY A 90 -5.83 14.63 -1.27
CA GLY A 90 -6.02 16.06 -1.54
C GLY A 90 -6.70 16.35 -2.87
N GLU A 91 -6.81 15.35 -3.74
CA GLU A 91 -7.39 15.51 -5.08
C GLU A 91 -8.91 15.30 -5.10
N CYS A 92 -9.42 14.27 -4.42
CA CYS A 92 -10.85 13.94 -4.42
C CYS A 92 -11.49 13.97 -3.03
N GLY A 93 -10.71 14.15 -1.97
CA GLY A 93 -11.22 14.18 -0.61
C GLY A 93 -11.53 12.83 0.02
N HIS A 94 -11.22 11.72 -0.67
CA HIS A 94 -11.44 10.38 -0.12
C HIS A 94 -10.49 10.12 1.05
N VAL A 95 -11.01 9.51 2.13
CA VAL A 95 -10.22 9.16 3.31
C VAL A 95 -10.10 7.64 3.40
N MET A 96 -8.88 7.15 3.46
CA MET A 96 -8.59 5.75 3.74
C MET A 96 -8.27 5.59 5.22
N LYS A 97 -9.02 4.74 5.91
CA LYS A 97 -8.82 4.47 7.33
C LYS A 97 -8.20 3.08 7.51
N ILE A 98 -7.06 3.04 8.17
CA ILE A 98 -6.31 1.80 8.37
C ILE A 98 -6.09 1.61 9.86
N PRO A 99 -6.77 0.66 10.52
CA PRO A 99 -6.58 0.43 11.94
C PRO A 99 -5.22 -0.21 12.22
N TYR A 100 -4.57 0.19 13.30
CA TYR A 100 -3.29 -0.39 13.73
C TYR A 100 -3.36 -1.03 15.13
N HIS A 101 -4.53 -1.45 15.56
CA HIS A 101 -4.72 -2.15 16.83
C HIS A 101 -3.87 -3.42 16.94
N LYS A 102 -3.79 -4.17 15.85
CA LYS A 102 -3.06 -5.45 15.80
C LYS A 102 -1.57 -5.23 16.02
N GLU A 103 -1.00 -4.26 15.33
CA GLU A 103 0.41 -3.89 15.44
C GLU A 103 0.73 -3.40 16.86
N LYS A 104 -0.16 -2.59 17.44
CA LYS A 104 -0.02 -2.08 18.79
C LYS A 104 -0.06 -3.19 19.83
N LYS A 105 -1.00 -4.14 19.70
CA LYS A 105 -1.09 -5.33 20.56
C LYS A 105 0.14 -6.21 20.44
N ASN A 106 0.61 -6.47 19.23
CA ASN A 106 1.80 -7.27 18.98
C ASN A 106 3.04 -6.65 19.61
N LYS A 107 3.17 -5.34 19.53
CA LYS A 107 4.27 -4.60 20.14
C LYS A 107 4.24 -4.69 21.68
N ARG A 108 3.06 -4.61 22.29
CA ARG A 108 2.88 -4.81 23.73
C ARG A 108 3.26 -6.22 24.17
N ARG A 109 2.81 -7.24 23.42
CA ARG A 109 3.15 -8.65 23.70
C ARG A 109 4.65 -8.86 23.64
N ALA A 110 5.30 -8.41 22.58
CA ALA A 110 6.74 -8.54 22.42
C ALA A 110 7.49 -7.92 23.60
N ARG A 111 7.06 -6.73 24.03
CA ARG A 111 7.65 -6.05 25.20
C ARG A 111 7.45 -6.85 26.49
N TYR A 112 6.24 -7.36 26.69
CA TYR A 112 5.92 -8.18 27.89
C TYR A 112 6.73 -9.47 27.92
N GLU A 113 6.80 -10.20 26.82
CA GLU A 113 7.57 -11.41 26.70
C GLU A 113 9.07 -11.18 26.92
N SER A 114 9.60 -10.08 26.42
CA SER A 114 10.98 -9.67 26.61
C SER A 114 11.29 -9.43 28.10
N ILE A 115 10.40 -8.74 28.82
CA ILE A 115 10.53 -8.46 30.25
C ILE A 115 10.44 -9.77 31.04
N LYS A 116 9.49 -10.65 30.69
CA LYS A 116 9.31 -11.93 31.34
C LYS A 116 10.56 -12.82 31.21
N LYS A 117 11.16 -12.86 30.03
CA LYS A 117 12.42 -13.61 29.80
C LYS A 117 13.55 -13.10 30.70
N ARG A 118 13.67 -11.79 30.88
CA ARG A 118 14.70 -11.23 31.76
C ARG A 118 14.51 -11.62 33.23
N ASN A 119 13.27 -11.73 33.67
CA ASN A 119 12.94 -12.09 35.05
C ASN A 119 13.10 -13.59 35.33
N ASP A 120 12.99 -14.42 34.28
CA ASP A 120 13.12 -15.88 34.38
C ASP A 120 14.59 -16.36 34.29
N GLU A 121 15.54 -15.48 34.00
CA GLU A 121 16.98 -15.80 34.01
C GLU A 121 17.61 -15.72 35.40
#